data_4ee2e06b6e724fff01e09745df611a74
#
_entry.id   4ee2e06b6e724fff01e09745df611a74
#
_cell.length_a   1.000
_cell.length_b   1.000
_cell.length_c   1.000
_cell.angle_alpha   90.00
_cell.angle_beta   90.00
_cell.angle_gamma   90.00
#
_symmetry.space_group_name_H-M   'P 1'
#
loop_
_entity.id
_entity.type
_entity.pdbx_description
1 polymer ?
#
loop_
_entity_poly.entity_id
_entity_poly.type
_entity_poly.pdbx_seq_one_letter_code
_entity_poly.pdbx_strand_id
1 'polypeptide(L)'
;MKRKICLLLAAALLVSLLAGCRQAAEPETVTEKDQDSILSAVQPGSGDASSLDHLELPEKFTGDWTGLEDCFHVHADASITLPGVSQIPTATVTRKPFSQEDADKLMEVFLKGNTLYQEVNATKQSAMEDLEKMKAALRGEIPLSDVTVDHTMEELPGMIERREEEIKTLPDESELPFPAPTTFQPETWCDEIMKGYADVDGKKMHIFLYNDADWTDEAIIWQEEYGDTNSCHARYLEEMAEKRELSMSQEEALKMGDALLESLGIDYAVCGSSKPVVYIQYDEKNTVFDTGYELEYVRVVNGFPITQNRPLQHNADGSTFLLPAAQGTSTPDGASDGIWGYELLTVYVTKDGVVYFDWRNPYTELVIQEENTQLMDFSDISDIFAKMIFVKNHYWLEANQKGGIDYIHDVDVDNVRLNLMRIRDKNSLSEGTIVPVWDFWGVCSMRAADDAYRDTVFDGSYYEIVLTINAIDGTVIDRELGY
;
A
#
# COMPACT_ATOMS: atom_id res chain seq x y z
N MET A 1 39.25 -21.30 58.36
CA MET A 1 38.02 -21.71 57.69
C MET A 1 37.05 -20.53 57.35
N LYS A 2 36.76 -19.63 58.28
CA LYS A 2 35.82 -18.52 58.08
C LYS A 2 36.13 -17.58 56.88
N ARG A 3 37.38 -17.25 56.60
CA ARG A 3 37.85 -16.39 55.52
C ARG A 3 37.66 -17.02 54.12
N LYS A 4 37.72 -18.35 53.97
CA LYS A 4 37.54 -19.06 52.72
C LYS A 4 36.04 -19.18 52.35
N ILE A 5 35.16 -19.24 53.36
CA ILE A 5 33.71 -19.29 53.17
C ILE A 5 33.17 -17.92 52.72
N CYS A 6 33.70 -16.81 53.28
CA CYS A 6 33.32 -15.46 52.84
C CYS A 6 33.76 -15.15 51.40
N LEU A 7 34.92 -15.66 50.95
CA LEU A 7 35.38 -15.49 49.57
C LEU A 7 34.55 -16.30 48.58
N LEU A 8 34.09 -17.50 48.95
CA LEU A 8 33.19 -18.33 48.11
C LEU A 8 31.77 -17.73 48.02
N LEU A 9 31.27 -17.17 49.12
CA LEU A 9 29.98 -16.46 49.09
C LEU A 9 30.03 -15.14 48.29
N ALA A 10 31.13 -14.39 48.36
CA ALA A 10 31.34 -13.18 47.58
C ALA A 10 31.50 -13.50 46.07
N ALA A 11 32.16 -14.60 45.72
CA ALA A 11 32.28 -15.06 44.34
C ALA A 11 30.93 -15.57 43.79
N ALA A 12 30.11 -16.25 44.58
CA ALA A 12 28.78 -16.71 44.20
C ALA A 12 27.80 -15.52 44.00
N LEU A 13 27.90 -14.47 44.83
CA LEU A 13 27.13 -13.24 44.67
C LEU A 13 27.56 -12.43 43.43
N LEU A 14 28.85 -12.40 43.09
CA LEU A 14 29.35 -11.76 41.90
C LEU A 14 28.92 -12.50 40.61
N VAL A 15 28.87 -13.82 40.65
CA VAL A 15 28.39 -14.62 39.51
C VAL A 15 26.87 -14.48 39.33
N SER A 16 26.08 -14.33 40.39
CA SER A 16 24.65 -14.06 40.32
C SER A 16 24.33 -12.62 39.88
N LEU A 17 25.22 -11.65 40.12
CA LEU A 17 25.10 -10.28 39.62
C LEU A 17 25.50 -10.14 38.14
N LEU A 18 26.32 -11.07 37.63
CA LEU A 18 26.65 -11.13 36.18
C LEU A 18 25.67 -11.98 35.36
N ALA A 19 24.80 -12.76 36.02
CA ALA A 19 23.72 -13.49 35.40
C ALA A 19 22.40 -12.69 35.33
N GLY A 20 22.34 -11.52 36.00
CA GLY A 20 21.18 -10.63 35.93
C GLY A 20 21.40 -9.52 34.91
N CYS A 21 20.53 -9.45 33.97
CA CYS A 21 20.41 -8.49 32.86
C CYS A 21 21.30 -8.78 31.63
N ARG A 22 21.26 -9.98 31.09
CA ARG A 22 21.03 -10.05 29.64
C ARG A 22 19.53 -9.88 29.48
N GLN A 23 19.12 -8.69 29.07
CA GLN A 23 17.87 -8.55 28.33
C GLN A 23 17.95 -9.66 27.28
N ALA A 24 17.06 -10.65 27.36
CA ALA A 24 16.92 -11.61 26.28
C ALA A 24 16.70 -10.75 25.04
N ALA A 25 17.55 -10.90 24.05
CA ALA A 25 17.29 -10.25 22.76
C ALA A 25 15.86 -10.63 22.43
N GLU A 26 15.01 -9.63 22.20
CA GLU A 26 13.65 -9.88 21.74
C GLU A 26 13.74 -10.83 20.55
N PRO A 27 12.95 -11.90 20.50
CA PRO A 27 12.98 -12.79 19.36
C PRO A 27 12.63 -11.95 18.12
N GLU A 28 13.53 -11.91 17.15
CA GLU A 28 13.21 -11.31 15.86
C GLU A 28 11.97 -12.00 15.35
N THR A 29 10.88 -11.23 15.23
CA THR A 29 9.58 -11.73 14.78
C THR A 29 9.66 -12.13 13.32
N VAL A 30 10.48 -11.39 12.57
CA VAL A 30 10.64 -11.49 11.13
C VAL A 30 12.13 -11.53 10.83
N THR A 31 12.55 -12.41 9.94
CA THR A 31 13.96 -12.55 9.54
C THR A 31 14.07 -12.34 8.05
N GLU A 32 14.82 -11.30 7.67
CA GLU A 32 15.16 -11.03 6.29
C GLU A 32 16.06 -12.13 5.72
N LYS A 33 15.67 -12.70 4.59
CA LYS A 33 16.37 -13.81 3.92
C LYS A 33 16.88 -13.39 2.55
N ASP A 34 18.03 -13.95 2.14
CA ASP A 34 18.45 -13.91 0.74
C ASP A 34 17.64 -14.92 -0.10
N GLN A 35 17.59 -14.66 -1.41
CA GLN A 35 16.85 -15.47 -2.37
C GLN A 35 17.30 -16.94 -2.36
N ASP A 36 18.61 -17.20 -2.27
CA ASP A 36 19.14 -18.57 -2.22
C ASP A 36 18.66 -19.32 -0.99
N SER A 37 18.56 -18.65 0.17
CA SER A 37 18.03 -19.21 1.40
C SER A 37 16.55 -19.57 1.27
N ILE A 38 15.75 -18.68 0.67
CA ILE A 38 14.31 -18.92 0.39
C ILE A 38 14.17 -20.11 -0.55
N LEU A 39 14.88 -20.11 -1.67
CA LEU A 39 14.79 -21.18 -2.68
C LEU A 39 15.31 -22.54 -2.17
N SER A 40 16.28 -22.54 -1.24
CA SER A 40 16.77 -23.78 -0.65
C SER A 40 15.74 -24.50 0.23
N ALA A 41 14.75 -23.78 0.74
CA ALA A 41 13.63 -24.35 1.51
C ALA A 41 12.55 -24.95 0.60
N VAL A 42 12.50 -24.54 -0.67
CA VAL A 42 11.52 -25.01 -1.66
C VAL A 42 11.78 -26.49 -1.97
N GLN A 43 10.79 -27.31 -1.76
CA GLN A 43 10.82 -28.73 -2.13
C GLN A 43 9.71 -29.00 -3.16
N PRO A 44 9.96 -29.84 -4.17
CA PRO A 44 8.92 -30.27 -5.08
C PRO A 44 7.88 -31.13 -4.35
N GLY A 45 6.62 -30.87 -4.65
CA GLY A 45 5.52 -31.74 -4.23
C GLY A 45 5.64 -33.14 -4.85
N SER A 46 4.89 -34.09 -4.33
CA SER A 46 4.97 -35.50 -4.75
C SER A 46 4.34 -35.75 -6.14
N GLY A 47 5.12 -35.65 -7.19
CA GLY A 47 4.72 -36.03 -8.56
C GLY A 47 3.56 -35.19 -9.13
N ASP A 48 2.62 -35.86 -9.85
CA ASP A 48 1.43 -35.20 -10.43
C ASP A 48 0.33 -34.90 -9.39
N ALA A 49 0.55 -35.22 -8.11
CA ALA A 49 -0.41 -34.94 -7.04
C ALA A 49 -0.45 -33.44 -6.76
N SER A 50 -1.64 -32.91 -6.48
CA SER A 50 -1.84 -31.52 -6.04
C SER A 50 -1.05 -31.22 -4.76
N SER A 51 -0.43 -30.05 -4.66
CA SER A 51 0.16 -29.57 -3.40
C SER A 51 -0.86 -29.55 -2.26
N LEU A 52 -2.14 -29.44 -2.59
CA LEU A 52 -3.25 -29.37 -1.65
C LEU A 52 -3.75 -30.76 -1.18
N ASP A 53 -3.48 -31.85 -1.93
CA ASP A 53 -3.99 -33.19 -1.62
C ASP A 53 -3.42 -33.77 -0.32
N HIS A 54 -2.30 -33.21 0.15
CA HIS A 54 -1.63 -33.65 1.38
C HIS A 54 -2.00 -32.80 2.60
N LEU A 55 -2.70 -31.68 2.39
CA LEU A 55 -3.10 -30.80 3.47
C LEU A 55 -4.32 -31.36 4.19
N GLU A 56 -4.12 -31.86 5.41
CA GLU A 56 -5.22 -32.18 6.32
C GLU A 56 -5.77 -30.87 6.90
N LEU A 57 -6.78 -30.29 6.24
CA LEU A 57 -7.40 -29.03 6.67
C LEU A 57 -8.60 -29.31 7.56
N PRO A 58 -8.77 -28.61 8.69
CA PRO A 58 -10.01 -28.61 9.46
C PRO A 58 -11.12 -27.92 8.65
N GLU A 59 -12.38 -28.18 9.00
CA GLU A 59 -13.53 -27.49 8.40
C GLU A 59 -13.47 -25.97 8.61
N LYS A 60 -12.94 -25.55 9.79
CA LYS A 60 -12.68 -24.17 10.16
C LYS A 60 -11.39 -24.07 10.98
N PHE A 61 -10.74 -22.93 10.91
CA PHE A 61 -9.70 -22.57 11.86
C PHE A 61 -10.35 -21.90 13.07
N THR A 62 -10.22 -22.53 14.25
CA THR A 62 -10.91 -22.08 15.47
C THR A 62 -9.97 -22.03 16.66
N GLY A 63 -10.14 -21.04 17.52
CA GLY A 63 -9.39 -20.94 18.77
C GLY A 63 -9.66 -19.64 19.51
N ASP A 64 -9.26 -19.65 20.79
CA ASP A 64 -9.29 -18.47 21.67
C ASP A 64 -7.94 -18.39 22.37
N TRP A 65 -7.27 -17.27 22.22
CA TRP A 65 -5.98 -17.02 22.84
C TRP A 65 -5.95 -15.65 23.52
N THR A 66 -5.31 -15.57 24.66
CA THR A 66 -5.08 -14.34 25.40
C THR A 66 -3.61 -14.26 25.78
N GLY A 67 -3.00 -13.10 25.61
CA GLY A 67 -1.58 -12.87 25.85
C GLY A 67 -1.27 -11.43 26.20
N LEU A 68 0.04 -11.10 26.27
CA LEU A 68 0.55 -9.77 26.54
C LEU A 68 -0.04 -9.18 27.83
N GLU A 69 0.05 -9.93 28.96
CA GLU A 69 -0.50 -9.52 30.26
C GLU A 69 -2.01 -9.23 30.22
N ASP A 70 -2.78 -9.98 29.42
CA ASP A 70 -4.22 -9.89 29.27
C ASP A 70 -4.71 -8.63 28.51
N CYS A 71 -3.83 -7.97 27.77
CA CYS A 71 -4.21 -6.82 26.94
C CYS A 71 -4.38 -7.12 25.45
N PHE A 72 -4.18 -8.40 25.03
CA PHE A 72 -4.33 -8.79 23.64
C PHE A 72 -5.10 -10.12 23.55
N HIS A 73 -6.27 -10.06 22.94
CA HIS A 73 -7.19 -11.18 22.79
C HIS A 73 -7.34 -11.53 21.34
N VAL A 74 -7.32 -12.82 21.02
CA VAL A 74 -7.53 -13.33 19.66
C VAL A 74 -8.62 -14.38 19.71
N HIS A 75 -9.67 -14.17 18.96
CA HIS A 75 -10.72 -15.13 18.67
C HIS A 75 -10.66 -15.54 17.22
N ALA A 76 -10.81 -16.81 16.92
CA ALA A 76 -10.88 -17.32 15.55
C ALA A 76 -12.08 -18.26 15.39
N ASP A 77 -12.94 -17.98 14.42
CA ASP A 77 -13.96 -18.86 13.84
C ASP A 77 -13.93 -18.70 12.32
N ALA A 78 -12.74 -18.98 11.72
CA ALA A 78 -12.39 -18.60 10.37
C ALA A 78 -12.69 -19.70 9.37
N SER A 79 -13.26 -19.33 8.23
CA SER A 79 -13.31 -20.19 7.05
C SER A 79 -11.92 -20.30 6.41
N ILE A 80 -11.62 -21.47 5.85
CA ILE A 80 -10.36 -21.69 5.12
C ILE A 80 -10.65 -21.62 3.62
N THR A 81 -9.99 -20.68 2.95
CA THR A 81 -10.15 -20.44 1.51
C THR A 81 -8.91 -20.92 0.76
N LEU A 82 -9.10 -21.81 -0.17
CA LEU A 82 -8.05 -22.31 -1.06
C LEU A 82 -8.21 -21.71 -2.46
N PRO A 83 -7.11 -21.56 -3.21
CA PRO A 83 -7.18 -21.16 -4.61
C PRO A 83 -7.86 -22.25 -5.45
N GLY A 84 -8.43 -21.85 -6.58
CA GLY A 84 -9.07 -22.76 -7.54
C GLY A 84 -8.09 -23.62 -8.38
N VAL A 85 -6.81 -23.67 -7.99
CA VAL A 85 -5.73 -24.39 -8.69
C VAL A 85 -5.19 -25.52 -7.83
N SER A 86 -4.65 -26.55 -8.46
CA SER A 86 -4.13 -27.74 -7.78
C SER A 86 -2.62 -27.70 -7.53
N GLN A 87 -1.88 -26.90 -8.30
CA GLN A 87 -0.43 -26.78 -8.20
C GLN A 87 -0.07 -25.37 -7.76
N ILE A 88 0.79 -25.26 -6.77
CA ILE A 88 1.16 -24.00 -6.16
C ILE A 88 2.60 -23.67 -6.50
N PRO A 89 2.84 -22.63 -7.32
CA PRO A 89 4.16 -22.33 -7.81
C PRO A 89 4.99 -21.54 -6.79
N THR A 90 6.31 -21.66 -6.93
CA THR A 90 7.29 -20.71 -6.44
C THR A 90 8.03 -20.11 -7.62
N ALA A 91 8.23 -18.81 -7.66
CA ALA A 91 8.84 -18.11 -8.76
C ALA A 91 9.81 -17.02 -8.27
N THR A 92 10.73 -16.62 -9.13
CA THR A 92 11.54 -15.41 -8.93
C THR A 92 11.07 -14.29 -9.83
N VAL A 93 11.20 -13.07 -9.37
CA VAL A 93 10.85 -11.83 -10.09
C VAL A 93 11.92 -10.79 -9.90
N THR A 94 11.98 -9.88 -10.85
CA THR A 94 12.83 -8.69 -10.78
C THR A 94 11.96 -7.46 -10.98
N ARG A 95 12.31 -6.36 -10.36
CA ARG A 95 11.71 -5.05 -10.60
C ARG A 95 11.88 -4.67 -12.07
N LYS A 96 10.84 -4.12 -12.67
CA LYS A 96 10.83 -3.65 -14.06
C LYS A 96 10.46 -2.17 -14.07
N PRO A 97 11.44 -1.25 -14.16
CA PRO A 97 11.13 0.15 -14.43
C PRO A 97 10.36 0.29 -15.76
N PHE A 98 9.50 1.30 -15.87
CA PHE A 98 8.78 1.57 -17.11
C PHE A 98 9.77 1.89 -18.24
N SER A 99 9.67 1.13 -19.32
CA SER A 99 10.45 1.39 -20.52
C SER A 99 9.76 2.41 -21.42
N GLN A 100 10.51 2.93 -22.42
CA GLN A 100 9.90 3.77 -23.46
C GLN A 100 8.81 3.03 -24.22
N GLU A 101 8.92 1.71 -24.41
CA GLU A 101 7.88 0.89 -25.04
C GLU A 101 6.59 0.85 -24.22
N ASP A 102 6.71 0.72 -22.88
CA ASP A 102 5.56 0.81 -21.98
C ASP A 102 4.90 2.19 -22.05
N ALA A 103 5.70 3.27 -22.05
CA ALA A 103 5.21 4.64 -22.17
C ALA A 103 4.51 4.89 -23.53
N ASP A 104 5.10 4.44 -24.64
CA ASP A 104 4.52 4.55 -25.97
C ASP A 104 3.19 3.79 -26.04
N LYS A 105 3.09 2.63 -25.42
CA LYS A 105 1.88 1.83 -25.36
C LYS A 105 0.77 2.51 -24.54
N LEU A 106 1.11 3.06 -23.39
CA LEU A 106 0.18 3.84 -22.57
C LEU A 106 -0.33 5.07 -23.33
N MET A 107 0.57 5.80 -23.99
CA MET A 107 0.16 6.95 -24.85
C MET A 107 -0.76 6.51 -26.00
N GLU A 108 -0.44 5.39 -26.67
CA GLU A 108 -1.29 4.87 -27.75
C GLU A 108 -2.72 4.61 -27.28
N VAL A 109 -2.86 3.92 -26.13
CA VAL A 109 -4.15 3.50 -25.60
C VAL A 109 -4.94 4.69 -25.04
N PHE A 110 -4.33 5.52 -24.21
CA PHE A 110 -5.04 6.60 -23.52
C PHE A 110 -5.13 7.89 -24.33
N LEU A 111 -4.07 8.28 -25.04
CA LEU A 111 -4.04 9.53 -25.77
C LEU A 111 -4.52 9.39 -27.22
N LYS A 112 -4.67 8.17 -27.76
CA LYS A 112 -5.24 7.87 -29.08
C LYS A 112 -4.60 8.67 -30.23
N GLY A 113 -3.28 8.93 -30.12
CA GLY A 113 -2.51 9.68 -31.11
C GLY A 113 -2.66 11.20 -31.02
N ASN A 114 -3.32 11.73 -29.97
CA ASN A 114 -3.34 13.15 -29.71
C ASN A 114 -1.99 13.65 -29.21
N THR A 115 -1.70 14.93 -29.46
CA THR A 115 -0.44 15.56 -29.06
C THR A 115 -0.38 15.69 -27.55
N LEU A 116 0.74 15.26 -26.94
CA LEU A 116 1.04 15.52 -25.55
C LEU A 116 1.55 16.96 -25.37
N TYR A 117 0.96 17.69 -24.45
CA TYR A 117 1.31 19.06 -24.11
C TYR A 117 1.91 19.13 -22.70
N GLN A 118 2.79 20.09 -22.49
CA GLN A 118 3.37 20.36 -21.18
C GLN A 118 2.34 20.98 -20.24
N GLU A 119 2.33 20.53 -19.01
CA GLU A 119 1.65 21.24 -17.94
C GLU A 119 2.44 22.51 -17.59
N VAL A 120 1.74 23.62 -17.57
CA VAL A 120 2.31 24.92 -17.23
C VAL A 120 1.61 25.43 -15.97
N ASN A 121 2.29 25.34 -14.84
CA ASN A 121 1.73 25.72 -13.54
C ASN A 121 1.47 27.24 -13.42
N ALA A 122 2.21 28.06 -14.16
CA ALA A 122 2.04 29.49 -14.17
C ALA A 122 2.45 30.10 -15.52
N THR A 123 1.72 31.10 -15.97
CA THR A 123 2.08 31.98 -17.09
C THR A 123 2.57 33.31 -16.57
N LYS A 124 3.19 34.14 -17.41
CA LYS A 124 3.51 35.52 -17.04
C LYS A 124 2.27 36.27 -16.55
N GLN A 125 1.13 36.06 -17.22
CA GLN A 125 -0.12 36.72 -16.90
C GLN A 125 -0.62 36.31 -15.52
N SER A 126 -0.74 35.05 -15.25
CA SER A 126 -1.20 34.54 -13.93
C SER A 126 -0.26 34.92 -12.81
N ALA A 127 1.05 34.85 -13.04
CA ALA A 127 2.05 35.24 -12.04
C ALA A 127 2.06 36.76 -11.77
N MET A 128 1.75 37.58 -12.78
CA MET A 128 1.58 39.04 -12.59
C MET A 128 0.32 39.35 -11.77
N GLU A 129 -0.77 38.64 -12.00
CA GLU A 129 -2.00 38.78 -11.18
C GLU A 129 -1.74 38.41 -9.71
N ASP A 130 -1.04 37.28 -9.46
CA ASP A 130 -0.66 36.88 -8.12
C ASP A 130 0.29 37.90 -7.46
N LEU A 131 1.26 38.42 -8.22
CA LEU A 131 2.16 39.46 -7.74
C LEU A 131 1.40 40.70 -7.32
N GLU A 132 0.39 41.12 -8.08
CA GLU A 132 -0.43 42.26 -7.70
C GLU A 132 -1.27 41.99 -6.43
N LYS A 133 -1.81 40.76 -6.26
CA LYS A 133 -2.47 40.36 -5.01
C LYS A 133 -1.48 40.41 -3.82
N MET A 134 -0.28 39.84 -3.98
CA MET A 134 0.76 39.93 -2.94
C MET A 134 1.10 41.37 -2.55
N LYS A 135 1.26 42.25 -3.53
CA LYS A 135 1.52 43.69 -3.30
C LYS A 135 0.33 44.38 -2.63
N ALA A 136 -0.90 44.04 -3.00
CA ALA A 136 -2.11 44.54 -2.37
C ALA A 136 -2.22 44.10 -0.89
N ALA A 137 -1.89 42.86 -0.59
CA ALA A 137 -1.84 42.37 0.78
C ALA A 137 -0.75 43.10 1.61
N LEU A 138 0.43 43.30 1.02
CA LEU A 138 1.52 44.07 1.68
C LEU A 138 1.11 45.50 1.99
N ARG A 139 0.27 46.13 1.14
CA ARG A 139 -0.29 47.49 1.39
C ARG A 139 -1.49 47.49 2.35
N GLY A 140 -1.98 46.30 2.76
CA GLY A 140 -3.15 46.15 3.62
C GLY A 140 -4.49 46.39 2.90
N GLU A 141 -4.52 46.30 1.58
CA GLU A 141 -5.73 46.47 0.76
C GLU A 141 -6.59 45.20 0.73
N ILE A 142 -5.99 44.03 0.88
CA ILE A 142 -6.64 42.71 1.01
C ILE A 142 -6.01 41.94 2.17
N PRO A 143 -6.71 40.98 2.78
CA PRO A 143 -6.16 40.16 3.84
C PRO A 143 -5.07 39.23 3.27
N LEU A 144 -4.09 38.87 4.10
CA LEU A 144 -3.03 37.92 3.72
C LEU A 144 -3.56 36.54 3.34
N SER A 145 -4.63 36.13 4.01
CA SER A 145 -5.32 34.86 3.73
C SER A 145 -5.82 34.69 2.29
N ASP A 146 -6.01 35.79 1.58
CA ASP A 146 -6.41 35.79 0.15
C ASP A 146 -5.22 35.53 -0.80
N VAL A 147 -4.01 35.51 -0.23
CA VAL A 147 -2.75 35.32 -0.97
C VAL A 147 -2.07 33.99 -0.56
N THR A 148 -2.03 33.73 0.74
CA THR A 148 -1.39 32.54 1.29
C THR A 148 -1.96 32.20 2.67
N VAL A 149 -2.02 30.91 2.99
CA VAL A 149 -2.39 30.40 4.33
C VAL A 149 -1.17 29.96 5.15
N ASP A 150 -0.03 29.75 4.50
CA ASP A 150 1.16 29.13 5.10
C ASP A 150 2.27 30.13 5.43
N HIS A 151 2.11 31.41 5.04
CA HIS A 151 3.16 32.41 5.21
C HIS A 151 2.69 33.62 6.01
N THR A 152 3.67 34.33 6.60
CA THR A 152 3.44 35.50 7.40
C THR A 152 3.65 36.79 6.61
N MET A 153 3.16 37.94 7.16
CA MET A 153 3.41 39.27 6.58
C MET A 153 4.90 39.63 6.50
N GLU A 154 5.74 39.08 7.37
CA GLU A 154 7.19 39.31 7.36
C GLU A 154 7.89 38.61 6.19
N GLU A 155 7.34 37.48 5.73
CA GLU A 155 7.86 36.70 4.59
C GLU A 155 7.40 37.21 3.23
N LEU A 156 6.29 37.98 3.21
CA LEU A 156 5.66 38.47 1.99
C LEU A 156 6.60 39.29 1.06
N PRO A 157 7.48 40.20 1.55
CA PRO A 157 8.43 40.86 0.69
C PRO A 157 9.38 39.93 -0.05
N GLY A 158 9.85 38.86 0.61
CA GLY A 158 10.69 37.84 -0.02
C GLY A 158 9.95 37.00 -1.05
N MET A 159 8.65 36.77 -0.83
CA MET A 159 7.79 36.07 -1.81
C MET A 159 7.59 36.95 -3.06
N ILE A 160 7.35 38.24 -2.88
CA ILE A 160 7.23 39.23 -3.97
C ILE A 160 8.50 39.23 -4.83
N GLU A 161 9.67 39.30 -4.21
CA GLU A 161 10.95 39.31 -4.93
C GLU A 161 11.14 38.01 -5.73
N ARG A 162 10.87 36.86 -5.14
CA ARG A 162 10.92 35.58 -5.85
C ARG A 162 9.96 35.52 -7.03
N ARG A 163 8.71 35.97 -6.86
CA ARG A 163 7.71 36.00 -7.94
C ARG A 163 8.11 36.97 -9.07
N GLU A 164 8.71 38.10 -8.77
CA GLU A 164 9.24 39.05 -9.76
C GLU A 164 10.40 38.47 -10.59
N GLU A 165 11.26 37.64 -9.98
CA GLU A 165 12.31 36.92 -10.72
C GLU A 165 11.70 35.80 -11.59
N GLU A 166 10.77 35.03 -11.03
CA GLU A 166 10.10 33.91 -11.71
C GLU A 166 9.36 34.36 -12.99
N ILE A 167 8.64 35.50 -12.94
CA ILE A 167 7.94 36.07 -14.09
C ILE A 167 8.86 36.28 -15.29
N LYS A 168 10.15 36.53 -15.09
CA LYS A 168 11.10 36.76 -16.21
C LYS A 168 11.32 35.53 -17.08
N THR A 169 11.10 34.35 -16.52
CA THR A 169 11.33 33.07 -17.16
C THR A 169 10.06 32.32 -17.55
N LEU A 170 8.91 32.73 -17.02
CA LEU A 170 7.62 32.11 -17.34
C LEU A 170 7.20 32.38 -18.79
N PRO A 171 6.46 31.44 -19.42
CA PRO A 171 5.92 31.61 -20.75
C PRO A 171 4.80 32.65 -20.78
N ASP A 172 4.61 33.27 -21.92
CA ASP A 172 3.43 34.08 -22.20
C ASP A 172 2.22 33.17 -22.48
N GLU A 173 1.04 33.53 -21.99
CA GLU A 173 -0.16 32.70 -22.18
C GLU A 173 -0.49 32.49 -23.67
N SER A 174 -0.15 33.46 -24.52
CA SER A 174 -0.34 33.37 -25.96
C SER A 174 0.57 32.36 -26.67
N GLU A 175 1.59 31.85 -25.99
CA GLU A 175 2.52 30.84 -26.51
C GLU A 175 2.05 29.39 -26.23
N LEU A 176 1.02 29.22 -25.38
CA LEU A 176 0.50 27.91 -25.00
C LEU A 176 -0.45 27.35 -26.07
N PRO A 177 -0.62 26.00 -26.15
CA PRO A 177 0.11 24.97 -25.37
C PRO A 177 1.45 24.59 -26.01
N PHE A 178 2.45 24.20 -25.19
CA PHE A 178 3.71 23.68 -25.68
C PHE A 178 3.66 22.16 -25.80
N PRO A 179 4.15 21.55 -26.91
CA PRO A 179 4.34 20.12 -26.96
C PRO A 179 5.28 19.64 -25.84
N ALA A 180 4.89 18.56 -25.19
CA ALA A 180 5.73 17.89 -24.18
C ALA A 180 6.66 16.88 -24.85
N PRO A 181 7.82 16.57 -24.22
CA PRO A 181 8.61 15.41 -24.61
C PRO A 181 7.75 14.13 -24.46
N THR A 182 7.84 13.26 -25.45
CA THR A 182 7.21 11.93 -25.43
C THR A 182 8.18 10.84 -25.00
N THR A 183 9.34 11.23 -24.48
CA THR A 183 10.36 10.34 -23.94
C THR A 183 10.69 10.72 -22.52
N PHE A 184 11.14 9.75 -21.74
CA PHE A 184 11.60 9.99 -20.38
C PHE A 184 12.69 11.05 -20.34
N GLN A 185 12.61 11.94 -19.38
CA GLN A 185 13.54 13.03 -19.14
C GLN A 185 14.15 12.88 -17.73
N PRO A 186 15.43 13.17 -17.52
CA PRO A 186 16.01 13.20 -16.18
C PRO A 186 15.30 14.23 -15.28
N GLU A 187 15.11 13.90 -14.02
CA GLU A 187 14.51 14.79 -13.02
C GLU A 187 15.36 14.80 -11.73
N THR A 188 15.15 15.78 -10.85
CA THR A 188 15.96 15.96 -9.63
C THR A 188 15.48 15.15 -8.44
N TRP A 189 14.23 14.74 -8.45
CA TRP A 189 13.58 14.00 -7.35
C TRP A 189 13.28 12.53 -7.69
N CYS A 190 13.48 12.11 -8.91
CA CYS A 190 13.41 10.73 -9.40
C CYS A 190 14.47 10.53 -10.50
N ASP A 191 14.68 9.30 -10.92
CA ASP A 191 15.68 9.02 -11.97
C ASP A 191 15.25 9.60 -13.31
N GLU A 192 14.00 9.37 -13.70
CA GLU A 192 13.45 9.87 -14.95
C GLU A 192 11.93 10.00 -14.93
N ILE A 193 11.40 10.92 -15.73
CA ILE A 193 9.98 11.25 -15.76
C ILE A 193 9.50 11.53 -17.19
N MET A 194 8.24 11.18 -17.47
CA MET A 194 7.47 11.64 -18.61
C MET A 194 6.10 12.11 -18.13
N LYS A 195 5.73 13.35 -18.44
CA LYS A 195 4.46 13.94 -18.00
C LYS A 195 3.89 14.93 -18.99
N GLY A 196 2.58 15.12 -18.88
CA GLY A 196 1.85 16.11 -19.66
C GLY A 196 0.35 15.80 -19.74
N TYR A 197 -0.34 16.49 -20.63
CA TYR A 197 -1.76 16.26 -20.89
C TYR A 197 -2.06 16.26 -22.40
N ALA A 198 -3.19 15.67 -22.76
CA ALA A 198 -3.74 15.73 -24.12
C ALA A 198 -5.26 15.89 -24.09
N ASP A 199 -5.81 16.55 -25.12
CA ASP A 199 -7.25 16.60 -25.34
C ASP A 199 -7.67 15.35 -26.11
N VAL A 200 -8.42 14.47 -25.45
CA VAL A 200 -8.91 13.21 -26.01
C VAL A 200 -10.44 13.21 -26.00
N ASP A 201 -11.05 13.22 -27.15
CA ASP A 201 -12.52 13.25 -27.30
C ASP A 201 -13.22 14.40 -26.54
N GLY A 202 -12.53 15.56 -26.41
CA GLY A 202 -13.00 16.75 -25.67
C GLY A 202 -12.83 16.69 -24.17
N LYS A 203 -12.06 15.74 -23.67
CA LYS A 203 -11.70 15.57 -22.28
C LYS A 203 -10.17 15.71 -22.14
N LYS A 204 -9.71 16.39 -21.10
CA LYS A 204 -8.30 16.52 -20.83
C LYS A 204 -7.83 15.29 -20.06
N MET A 205 -6.90 14.53 -20.67
CA MET A 205 -6.26 13.37 -20.08
C MET A 205 -4.83 13.74 -19.68
N HIS A 206 -4.49 13.52 -18.43
CA HIS A 206 -3.15 13.68 -17.89
C HIS A 206 -2.42 12.35 -17.90
N ILE A 207 -1.12 12.40 -18.11
CA ILE A 207 -0.22 11.27 -18.04
C ILE A 207 1.00 11.65 -17.20
N PHE A 208 1.36 10.77 -16.27
CA PHE A 208 2.47 10.96 -15.38
C PHE A 208 3.15 9.61 -15.15
N LEU A 209 4.34 9.44 -15.71
CA LEU A 209 5.15 8.25 -15.56
C LEU A 209 6.49 8.65 -14.98
N TYR A 210 6.95 7.92 -13.97
CA TYR A 210 8.31 8.09 -13.48
C TYR A 210 8.90 6.76 -13.00
N ASN A 211 10.21 6.70 -13.03
CA ASN A 211 11.02 5.65 -12.47
C ASN A 211 11.90 6.24 -11.37
N ASP A 212 11.94 5.57 -10.23
CA ASP A 212 12.78 5.94 -9.10
C ASP A 212 13.26 4.67 -8.40
N ALA A 213 14.54 4.34 -8.58
CA ALA A 213 15.15 3.13 -8.06
C ALA A 213 15.13 3.04 -6.54
N ASP A 214 15.11 4.18 -5.87
CA ASP A 214 15.12 4.28 -4.40
C ASP A 214 13.71 4.29 -3.80
N TRP A 215 12.67 4.46 -4.65
CA TRP A 215 11.29 4.55 -4.15
C TRP A 215 10.34 3.64 -4.92
N THR A 216 9.73 4.13 -5.99
CA THR A 216 8.68 3.44 -6.76
C THR A 216 8.76 3.77 -8.25
N ASP A 217 8.35 2.84 -9.10
CA ASP A 217 8.05 3.11 -10.49
C ASP A 217 6.53 3.27 -10.60
N GLU A 218 6.05 4.33 -11.22
CA GLU A 218 4.63 4.65 -11.25
C GLU A 218 4.19 5.20 -12.60
N ALA A 219 3.04 4.73 -13.08
CA ALA A 219 2.33 5.26 -14.22
C ALA A 219 0.91 5.60 -13.81
N ILE A 220 0.62 6.89 -13.72
CA ILE A 220 -0.72 7.40 -13.42
C ILE A 220 -1.26 8.11 -14.65
N ILE A 221 -2.50 7.77 -15.02
CA ILE A 221 -3.23 8.44 -16.10
C ILE A 221 -4.63 8.76 -15.60
N TRP A 222 -5.04 10.00 -15.75
CA TRP A 222 -6.35 10.41 -15.26
C TRP A 222 -7.00 11.45 -16.15
N GLN A 223 -8.32 11.46 -16.16
CA GLN A 223 -9.11 12.52 -16.73
C GLN A 223 -9.19 13.67 -15.73
N GLU A 224 -8.96 14.93 -16.15
CA GLU A 224 -8.82 16.11 -15.27
C GLU A 224 -9.93 16.22 -14.22
N GLU A 225 -11.17 15.91 -14.57
CA GLU A 225 -12.32 15.99 -13.66
C GLU A 225 -12.27 14.98 -12.49
N TYR A 226 -11.48 13.91 -12.60
CA TYR A 226 -11.44 12.79 -11.66
C TYR A 226 -10.12 12.67 -10.90
N GLY A 227 -9.08 13.38 -11.31
CA GLY A 227 -7.75 13.28 -10.71
C GLY A 227 -7.25 14.53 -9.97
N ASP A 228 -8.02 15.63 -10.03
CA ASP A 228 -7.68 16.82 -9.27
C ASP A 228 -8.10 16.65 -7.80
N THR A 229 -7.14 16.20 -6.96
CA THR A 229 -7.34 15.98 -5.53
C THR A 229 -7.76 17.24 -4.77
N ASN A 230 -7.64 18.42 -5.36
CA ASN A 230 -8.12 19.68 -4.79
C ASN A 230 -9.59 19.95 -5.13
N SER A 231 -10.11 19.34 -6.20
CA SER A 231 -11.45 19.62 -6.70
C SER A 231 -12.40 18.43 -6.54
N CYS A 232 -11.88 17.20 -6.49
CA CYS A 232 -12.70 15.99 -6.45
C CYS A 232 -11.95 14.85 -5.74
N HIS A 233 -12.73 13.92 -5.18
CA HIS A 233 -12.21 12.65 -4.67
C HIS A 233 -13.22 11.53 -4.89
N ALA A 234 -12.71 10.30 -5.00
CA ALA A 234 -13.52 9.10 -4.98
C ALA A 234 -13.74 8.64 -3.52
N ARG A 235 -14.96 8.23 -3.21
CA ARG A 235 -15.30 7.54 -1.96
C ARG A 235 -16.04 6.25 -2.26
N TYR A 236 -15.88 5.26 -1.39
CA TYR A 236 -16.65 4.04 -1.51
C TYR A 236 -18.12 4.30 -1.22
N LEU A 237 -19.00 3.67 -2.02
CA LEU A 237 -20.44 3.85 -1.87
C LEU A 237 -20.94 3.40 -0.49
N GLU A 238 -20.30 2.40 0.10
CA GLU A 238 -20.62 1.88 1.43
C GLU A 238 -20.34 2.88 2.57
N GLU A 239 -19.44 3.85 2.33
CA GLU A 239 -19.13 4.94 3.28
C GLU A 239 -20.17 6.06 3.26
N MET A 240 -21.09 6.03 2.30
CA MET A 240 -22.08 7.07 2.13
C MET A 240 -23.31 6.80 2.98
N ALA A 241 -23.71 7.78 3.80
CA ALA A 241 -24.93 7.70 4.61
C ALA A 241 -26.21 7.55 3.75
N GLU A 242 -26.18 8.04 2.51
CA GLU A 242 -27.27 7.94 1.57
C GLU A 242 -26.94 6.91 0.48
N LYS A 243 -27.84 5.94 0.27
CA LYS A 243 -27.71 5.01 -0.86
C LYS A 243 -27.87 5.77 -2.17
N ARG A 244 -26.90 5.60 -3.07
CA ARG A 244 -26.90 6.15 -4.43
C ARG A 244 -27.10 5.05 -5.45
N GLU A 245 -27.81 5.37 -6.55
CA GLU A 245 -27.85 4.48 -7.70
C GLU A 245 -26.56 4.61 -8.49
N LEU A 246 -25.98 3.47 -8.82
CA LEU A 246 -24.82 3.41 -9.69
C LEU A 246 -25.25 3.62 -11.15
N SER A 247 -24.44 4.35 -11.91
CA SER A 247 -24.68 4.63 -13.33
C SER A 247 -24.38 3.44 -14.25
N MET A 248 -23.74 2.38 -13.71
CA MET A 248 -23.35 1.17 -14.41
C MET A 248 -23.36 -0.04 -13.48
N SER A 249 -23.39 -1.23 -14.06
CA SER A 249 -23.24 -2.49 -13.32
C SER A 249 -21.77 -2.87 -13.12
N GLN A 250 -21.51 -3.72 -12.13
CA GLN A 250 -20.18 -4.30 -11.90
C GLN A 250 -19.67 -5.08 -13.11
N GLU A 251 -20.54 -5.84 -13.79
CA GLU A 251 -20.18 -6.60 -14.99
C GLU A 251 -19.71 -5.69 -16.13
N GLU A 252 -20.38 -4.56 -16.34
CA GLU A 252 -19.97 -3.56 -17.33
C GLU A 252 -18.63 -2.94 -16.97
N ALA A 253 -18.40 -2.62 -15.68
CA ALA A 253 -17.14 -2.08 -15.20
C ALA A 253 -15.99 -3.07 -15.42
N LEU A 254 -16.16 -4.33 -15.01
CA LEU A 254 -15.17 -5.39 -15.22
C LEU A 254 -14.82 -5.55 -16.70
N LYS A 255 -15.83 -5.59 -17.57
CA LYS A 255 -15.59 -5.68 -19.01
C LYS A 255 -14.76 -4.52 -19.56
N MET A 256 -14.95 -3.30 -19.05
CA MET A 256 -14.16 -2.14 -19.47
C MET A 256 -12.73 -2.22 -18.97
N GLY A 257 -12.53 -2.62 -17.70
CA GLY A 257 -11.22 -2.80 -17.13
C GLY A 257 -10.42 -3.90 -17.84
N ASP A 258 -11.03 -5.06 -18.05
CA ASP A 258 -10.41 -6.18 -18.77
C ASP A 258 -10.03 -5.80 -20.20
N ALA A 259 -10.88 -5.07 -20.91
CA ALA A 259 -10.59 -4.57 -22.26
C ALA A 259 -9.42 -3.56 -22.26
N LEU A 260 -9.29 -2.75 -21.23
CA LEU A 260 -8.14 -1.86 -21.06
C LEU A 260 -6.85 -2.68 -20.90
N LEU A 261 -6.84 -3.66 -19.99
CA LEU A 261 -5.66 -4.49 -19.76
C LEU A 261 -5.26 -5.27 -21.02
N GLU A 262 -6.23 -5.85 -21.74
CA GLU A 262 -5.98 -6.49 -23.03
C GLU A 262 -5.33 -5.52 -24.02
N SER A 263 -5.83 -4.27 -24.11
CA SER A 263 -5.28 -3.25 -25.00
C SER A 263 -3.85 -2.85 -24.63
N LEU A 264 -3.48 -2.92 -23.35
CA LEU A 264 -2.14 -2.68 -22.85
C LEU A 264 -1.22 -3.90 -22.97
N GLY A 265 -1.76 -5.07 -23.32
CA GLY A 265 -1.01 -6.34 -23.37
C GLY A 265 -0.75 -6.93 -21.98
N ILE A 266 -1.54 -6.55 -20.98
CA ILE A 266 -1.46 -7.08 -19.61
C ILE A 266 -2.42 -8.27 -19.51
N ASP A 267 -1.94 -9.47 -19.80
CA ASP A 267 -2.71 -10.72 -19.80
C ASP A 267 -2.49 -11.58 -18.55
N TYR A 268 -1.58 -11.17 -17.69
CA TYR A 268 -1.15 -11.87 -16.48
C TYR A 268 -1.89 -11.42 -15.22
N ALA A 269 -2.84 -10.51 -15.33
CA ALA A 269 -3.58 -9.98 -14.19
C ALA A 269 -5.08 -10.28 -14.27
N VAL A 270 -5.69 -10.48 -13.11
CA VAL A 270 -7.14 -10.66 -12.97
C VAL A 270 -7.69 -9.66 -11.95
N CYS A 271 -8.96 -9.28 -12.09
CA CYS A 271 -9.58 -8.42 -11.08
C CYS A 271 -9.74 -9.20 -9.77
N GLY A 272 -9.01 -8.78 -8.75
CA GLY A 272 -9.05 -9.34 -7.40
C GLY A 272 -10.07 -8.64 -6.50
N SER A 273 -10.39 -7.37 -6.79
CA SER A 273 -11.37 -6.59 -6.04
C SER A 273 -12.11 -5.63 -6.98
N SER A 274 -13.40 -5.47 -6.76
CA SER A 274 -14.25 -4.51 -7.47
C SER A 274 -15.17 -3.84 -6.47
N LYS A 275 -14.99 -2.54 -6.28
CA LYS A 275 -15.73 -1.75 -5.28
C LYS A 275 -16.48 -0.60 -5.95
N PRO A 276 -17.77 -0.39 -5.61
CA PRO A 276 -18.50 0.75 -6.11
C PRO A 276 -18.00 2.04 -5.45
N VAL A 277 -17.79 3.09 -6.27
CA VAL A 277 -17.32 4.40 -5.84
C VAL A 277 -18.26 5.51 -6.28
N VAL A 278 -18.23 6.61 -5.55
CA VAL A 278 -18.88 7.88 -5.87
C VAL A 278 -17.80 8.96 -6.00
N TYR A 279 -17.96 9.83 -6.97
CA TYR A 279 -17.08 10.99 -7.17
C TYR A 279 -17.74 12.23 -6.59
N ILE A 280 -17.05 12.87 -5.66
CA ILE A 280 -17.54 14.01 -4.90
C ILE A 280 -16.69 15.22 -5.24
N GLN A 281 -17.35 16.29 -5.64
CA GLN A 281 -16.70 17.59 -5.83
C GLN A 281 -16.51 18.26 -4.47
N TYR A 282 -15.35 18.84 -4.23
CA TYR A 282 -15.08 19.65 -3.04
C TYR A 282 -15.75 21.01 -3.14
N ASP A 283 -17.07 21.02 -3.01
CA ASP A 283 -17.88 22.20 -2.85
C ASP A 283 -18.48 22.26 -1.44
N GLU A 284 -19.16 23.34 -1.07
CA GLU A 284 -19.81 23.50 0.23
C GLU A 284 -20.83 22.36 0.54
N LYS A 285 -21.25 21.58 -0.44
CA LYS A 285 -22.27 20.55 -0.34
C LYS A 285 -21.74 19.13 -0.53
N ASN A 286 -20.46 18.97 -0.86
CA ASN A 286 -19.88 17.68 -1.25
C ASN A 286 -20.72 17.01 -2.34
N THR A 287 -20.93 17.73 -3.44
CA THR A 287 -21.84 17.29 -4.52
C THR A 287 -21.29 16.07 -5.24
N VAL A 288 -22.05 14.97 -5.24
CA VAL A 288 -21.74 13.79 -6.05
C VAL A 288 -22.04 14.12 -7.51
N PHE A 289 -21.05 14.03 -8.38
CA PHE A 289 -21.21 14.32 -9.81
C PHE A 289 -21.18 13.08 -10.70
N ASP A 290 -20.54 11.98 -10.25
CA ASP A 290 -20.56 10.71 -10.97
C ASP A 290 -20.48 9.51 -10.02
N THR A 291 -20.66 8.30 -10.57
CA THR A 291 -20.54 7.02 -9.88
C THR A 291 -19.85 6.01 -10.78
N GLY A 292 -19.19 5.04 -10.20
CA GLY A 292 -18.46 4.02 -10.94
C GLY A 292 -17.95 2.89 -10.07
N TYR A 293 -16.86 2.29 -10.51
CA TYR A 293 -16.17 1.23 -9.80
C TYR A 293 -14.67 1.47 -9.77
N GLU A 294 -14.06 1.16 -8.63
CA GLU A 294 -12.64 0.89 -8.51
C GLU A 294 -12.42 -0.60 -8.76
N LEU A 295 -11.52 -0.91 -9.67
CA LEU A 295 -11.10 -2.27 -10.01
C LEU A 295 -9.63 -2.41 -9.65
N GLU A 296 -9.32 -3.34 -8.76
CA GLU A 296 -7.95 -3.70 -8.41
C GLU A 296 -7.58 -5.00 -9.11
N TYR A 297 -6.56 -4.93 -9.93
CA TYR A 297 -6.04 -6.09 -10.62
C TYR A 297 -4.81 -6.63 -9.90
N VAL A 298 -4.75 -7.94 -9.77
CA VAL A 298 -3.63 -8.65 -9.16
C VAL A 298 -3.01 -9.60 -10.16
N ARG A 299 -1.69 -9.68 -10.15
CA ARG A 299 -0.95 -10.65 -10.97
C ARG A 299 -1.30 -12.07 -10.55
N VAL A 300 -1.39 -12.97 -11.52
CA VAL A 300 -1.56 -14.40 -11.30
C VAL A 300 -0.37 -15.20 -11.81
N VAL A 301 -0.03 -16.26 -11.10
CA VAL A 301 1.01 -17.22 -11.47
C VAL A 301 0.35 -18.58 -11.58
N ASN A 302 0.29 -19.14 -12.78
CA ASN A 302 -0.41 -20.42 -13.05
C ASN A 302 -1.88 -20.40 -12.55
N GLY A 303 -2.56 -19.23 -12.63
CA GLY A 303 -3.92 -19.05 -12.13
C GLY A 303 -4.04 -18.78 -10.63
N PHE A 304 -2.93 -18.67 -9.92
CA PHE A 304 -2.89 -18.38 -8.50
C PHE A 304 -2.54 -16.90 -8.24
N PRO A 305 -3.40 -16.11 -7.56
CA PRO A 305 -3.18 -14.67 -7.42
C PRO A 305 -2.08 -14.35 -6.41
N ILE A 306 -1.32 -13.29 -6.70
CA ILE A 306 -0.44 -12.64 -5.74
C ILE A 306 -1.28 -11.62 -4.98
N THR A 307 -1.32 -11.72 -3.66
CA THR A 307 -2.16 -10.86 -2.82
C THR A 307 -1.38 -9.75 -2.16
N GLN A 308 -2.10 -8.66 -1.89
CA GLN A 308 -1.62 -7.50 -1.15
C GLN A 308 -2.49 -7.29 0.09
N ASN A 309 -1.93 -6.67 1.13
CA ASN A 309 -2.70 -6.22 2.26
C ASN A 309 -3.16 -4.78 2.00
N ARG A 310 -4.50 -4.58 1.94
CA ARG A 310 -5.11 -3.25 1.94
C ARG A 310 -6.10 -3.18 3.10
N PRO A 311 -5.65 -2.68 4.26
CA PRO A 311 -6.49 -2.62 5.43
C PRO A 311 -7.72 -1.74 5.20
N LEU A 312 -8.88 -2.18 5.66
CA LEU A 312 -10.12 -1.45 5.66
C LEU A 312 -10.39 -0.93 7.06
N GLN A 313 -10.32 0.39 7.25
CA GLN A 313 -10.58 1.04 8.52
C GLN A 313 -12.08 1.32 8.69
N HIS A 314 -12.66 0.87 9.78
CA HIS A 314 -14.01 1.19 10.20
C HIS A 314 -13.96 2.16 11.38
N ASN A 315 -14.51 3.36 11.21
CA ASN A 315 -14.57 4.35 12.27
C ASN A 315 -15.84 4.19 13.11
N ALA A 316 -15.84 4.71 14.33
CA ALA A 316 -16.98 4.69 15.25
C ALA A 316 -18.23 5.40 14.72
N ASP A 317 -18.08 6.38 13.84
CA ASP A 317 -19.17 7.09 13.18
C ASP A 317 -19.82 6.29 12.03
N GLY A 318 -19.32 5.06 11.77
CA GLY A 318 -19.77 4.17 10.71
C GLY A 318 -19.15 4.46 9.34
N SER A 319 -18.24 5.43 9.26
CA SER A 319 -17.47 5.63 8.02
C SER A 319 -16.38 4.58 7.87
N THR A 320 -16.08 4.25 6.62
CA THR A 320 -15.09 3.23 6.27
C THR A 320 -14.07 3.82 5.30
N PHE A 321 -12.79 3.58 5.54
CA PHE A 321 -11.71 4.05 4.67
C PHE A 321 -10.84 2.88 4.26
N LEU A 322 -10.57 2.75 2.97
CA LEU A 322 -9.53 1.87 2.49
C LEU A 322 -8.18 2.58 2.66
N LEU A 323 -7.32 2.01 3.48
CA LEU A 323 -5.96 2.50 3.60
C LEU A 323 -5.16 2.10 2.36
N PRO A 324 -4.17 2.90 1.94
CA PRO A 324 -3.27 2.51 0.87
C PRO A 324 -2.66 1.15 1.18
N ALA A 325 -2.43 0.33 0.17
CA ALA A 325 -1.62 -0.87 0.35
C ALA A 325 -0.31 -0.46 1.02
N ALA A 326 0.06 -1.18 2.08
CA ALA A 326 1.28 -0.88 2.80
C ALA A 326 2.45 -0.91 1.80
N GLN A 327 2.95 0.27 1.47
CA GLN A 327 4.17 0.45 0.70
C GLN A 327 5.23 0.69 1.75
N GLY A 328 6.31 -0.04 1.68
CA GLY A 328 7.42 0.03 2.58
C GLY A 328 7.44 1.28 3.43
N THR A 329 7.14 1.13 4.69
CA THR A 329 7.07 2.25 5.61
C THR A 329 8.48 2.69 5.98
N SER A 330 8.58 3.94 6.38
CA SER A 330 9.76 4.43 7.08
C SER A 330 10.13 3.48 8.23
N THR A 331 11.38 3.06 8.27
CA THR A 331 11.92 2.40 9.45
C THR A 331 11.67 3.25 10.69
N PRO A 332 11.66 2.68 11.91
CA PRO A 332 11.47 3.42 13.16
C PRO A 332 12.39 4.64 13.30
N ASP A 333 13.51 4.66 12.57
CA ASP A 333 14.49 5.75 12.54
C ASP A 333 14.17 6.85 11.50
N GLY A 334 13.04 6.74 10.78
CA GLY A 334 12.62 7.71 9.77
C GLY A 334 13.46 7.68 8.48
N ALA A 335 14.35 6.72 8.32
CA ALA A 335 15.02 6.45 7.07
C ALA A 335 14.05 5.65 6.18
N SER A 336 13.68 6.21 5.05
CA SER A 336 13.08 5.43 3.97
C SER A 336 14.21 4.61 3.35
N ASP A 337 14.50 3.45 3.91
CA ASP A 337 15.29 2.47 3.16
C ASP A 337 14.45 2.12 1.94
N GLY A 338 14.99 2.39 0.75
CA GLY A 338 14.30 2.17 -0.51
C GLY A 338 13.69 0.78 -0.55
N ILE A 339 12.41 0.68 -0.26
CA ILE A 339 11.69 -0.60 -0.25
C ILE A 339 10.95 -0.70 -1.57
N TRP A 340 11.31 -1.71 -2.34
CA TRP A 340 10.56 -2.04 -3.54
C TRP A 340 9.10 -2.41 -3.19
N GLY A 341 8.15 -1.51 -3.47
CA GLY A 341 6.72 -1.70 -3.23
C GLY A 341 6.14 -2.88 -4.02
N TYR A 342 4.96 -3.32 -3.62
CA TYR A 342 4.22 -4.34 -4.37
C TYR A 342 3.71 -3.79 -5.70
N GLU A 343 3.56 -4.67 -6.70
CA GLU A 343 2.87 -4.30 -7.93
C GLU A 343 1.41 -3.98 -7.60
N LEU A 344 0.98 -2.78 -7.99
CA LEU A 344 -0.40 -2.32 -7.84
C LEU A 344 -0.92 -1.91 -9.21
N LEU A 345 -2.11 -2.36 -9.56
CA LEU A 345 -2.78 -1.98 -10.79
C LEU A 345 -4.24 -1.67 -10.47
N THR A 346 -4.58 -0.38 -10.48
CA THR A 346 -5.91 0.12 -10.12
C THR A 346 -6.53 0.86 -11.30
N VAL A 347 -7.78 0.55 -11.61
CA VAL A 347 -8.55 1.18 -12.69
C VAL A 347 -9.86 1.71 -12.14
N TYR A 348 -10.13 3.00 -12.34
CA TYR A 348 -11.44 3.55 -12.02
C TYR A 348 -12.25 3.71 -13.30
N VAL A 349 -13.45 3.20 -13.26
CA VAL A 349 -14.36 3.13 -14.41
C VAL A 349 -15.68 3.79 -14.08
N THR A 350 -16.16 4.66 -14.96
CA THR A 350 -17.51 5.21 -14.94
C THR A 350 -18.27 4.81 -16.21
N LYS A 351 -19.54 5.17 -16.32
CA LYS A 351 -20.32 4.93 -17.55
C LYS A 351 -19.67 5.54 -18.80
N ASP A 352 -18.82 6.55 -18.64
CA ASP A 352 -18.18 7.28 -19.73
C ASP A 352 -16.78 6.71 -20.08
N GLY A 353 -16.37 5.63 -19.44
CA GLY A 353 -15.11 4.92 -19.69
C GLY A 353 -14.17 4.87 -18.51
N VAL A 354 -12.91 4.55 -18.79
CA VAL A 354 -11.84 4.61 -17.81
C VAL A 354 -11.48 6.07 -17.54
N VAL A 355 -11.54 6.47 -16.27
CA VAL A 355 -11.28 7.86 -15.83
C VAL A 355 -10.01 8.02 -15.03
N TYR A 356 -9.48 6.91 -14.50
CA TYR A 356 -8.23 6.87 -13.76
C TYR A 356 -7.57 5.50 -13.91
N PHE A 357 -6.26 5.49 -14.05
CA PHE A 357 -5.42 4.30 -14.14
C PHE A 357 -4.14 4.55 -13.33
N ASP A 358 -3.77 3.59 -12.50
CA ASP A 358 -2.59 3.64 -11.65
C ASP A 358 -1.89 2.28 -11.71
N TRP A 359 -0.67 2.25 -12.18
CA TRP A 359 0.16 1.06 -12.26
C TRP A 359 1.51 1.35 -11.62
N ARG A 360 1.79 0.65 -10.55
CA ARG A 360 3.01 0.82 -9.74
C ARG A 360 3.83 -0.44 -9.69
N ASN A 361 5.15 -0.27 -9.62
CA ASN A 361 6.12 -1.31 -9.35
C ASN A 361 5.91 -2.59 -10.18
N PRO A 362 5.83 -2.51 -11.51
CA PRO A 362 5.66 -3.69 -12.33
C PRO A 362 6.82 -4.66 -12.18
N TYR A 363 6.52 -5.95 -12.36
CA TYR A 363 7.54 -7.01 -12.35
C TYR A 363 7.94 -7.37 -13.76
N THR A 364 9.17 -7.90 -13.90
CA THR A 364 9.57 -8.62 -15.10
C THR A 364 8.74 -9.89 -15.29
N GLU A 365 8.98 -10.59 -16.38
CA GLU A 365 8.48 -11.94 -16.57
C GLU A 365 8.93 -12.84 -15.40
N LEU A 366 7.98 -13.63 -14.89
CA LEU A 366 8.19 -14.57 -13.80
C LEU A 366 9.05 -15.74 -14.28
N VAL A 367 10.05 -16.11 -13.48
CA VAL A 367 10.81 -17.33 -13.70
C VAL A 367 10.35 -18.38 -12.67
N ILE A 368 9.56 -19.35 -13.14
CA ILE A 368 9.09 -20.44 -12.27
C ILE A 368 10.28 -21.28 -11.81
N GLN A 369 10.44 -21.38 -10.50
CA GLN A 369 11.48 -22.20 -9.85
C GLN A 369 10.95 -23.59 -9.49
N GLU A 370 9.68 -23.66 -9.07
CA GLU A 370 8.97 -24.91 -8.80
C GLU A 370 7.48 -24.70 -9.18
N GLU A 371 6.92 -25.62 -9.97
CA GLU A 371 5.51 -25.55 -10.38
C GLU A 371 4.56 -26.08 -9.32
N ASN A 372 5.03 -27.00 -8.48
CA ASN A 372 4.24 -27.69 -7.47
C ASN A 372 4.99 -27.75 -6.14
N THR A 373 5.03 -26.63 -5.43
CA THR A 373 5.75 -26.50 -4.16
C THR A 373 5.10 -27.30 -3.04
N GLN A 374 5.90 -28.07 -2.30
CA GLN A 374 5.46 -28.75 -1.09
C GLN A 374 5.17 -27.74 0.03
N LEU A 375 4.00 -27.86 0.64
CA LEU A 375 3.59 -27.01 1.77
C LEU A 375 3.79 -27.72 3.10
N MET A 376 3.96 -26.96 4.17
CA MET A 376 3.90 -27.44 5.56
C MET A 376 2.48 -27.91 5.91
N ASP A 377 2.39 -28.82 6.86
CA ASP A 377 1.11 -29.21 7.43
C ASP A 377 0.39 -28.03 8.08
N PHE A 378 -0.92 -27.91 7.85
CA PHE A 378 -1.69 -26.78 8.38
C PHE A 378 -1.74 -26.78 9.92
N SER A 379 -1.62 -27.93 10.57
CA SER A 379 -1.50 -28.01 12.03
C SER A 379 -0.26 -27.28 12.55
N ASP A 380 0.89 -27.37 11.86
CA ASP A 380 2.12 -26.66 12.22
C ASP A 380 1.95 -25.16 11.99
N ILE A 381 1.32 -24.74 10.89
CA ILE A 381 0.96 -23.34 10.61
C ILE A 381 0.06 -22.79 11.72
N SER A 382 -0.94 -23.54 12.17
CA SER A 382 -1.83 -23.18 13.28
C SER A 382 -1.06 -22.98 14.59
N ASP A 383 -0.11 -23.85 14.90
CA ASP A 383 0.73 -23.75 16.09
C ASP A 383 1.68 -22.56 16.04
N ILE A 384 2.16 -22.20 14.85
CA ILE A 384 2.97 -20.98 14.62
C ILE A 384 2.10 -19.76 14.83
N PHE A 385 0.90 -19.70 14.22
CA PHE A 385 -0.03 -18.59 14.42
C PHE A 385 -0.28 -18.31 15.90
N ALA A 386 -0.66 -19.35 16.67
CA ALA A 386 -0.99 -19.21 18.09
C ALA A 386 0.13 -18.61 18.95
N LYS A 387 1.37 -18.72 18.51
CA LYS A 387 2.54 -18.15 19.21
C LYS A 387 2.91 -16.79 18.64
N MET A 388 2.99 -16.69 17.32
CA MET A 388 3.60 -15.54 16.64
C MET A 388 2.69 -14.32 16.57
N ILE A 389 1.37 -14.51 16.69
CA ILE A 389 0.42 -13.39 16.77
C ILE A 389 0.72 -12.47 17.98
N PHE A 390 1.16 -13.03 19.10
CA PHE A 390 1.55 -12.24 20.27
C PHE A 390 2.95 -11.67 20.15
N VAL A 391 3.87 -12.39 19.52
CA VAL A 391 5.25 -11.91 19.29
C VAL A 391 5.23 -10.69 18.35
N LYS A 392 4.49 -10.78 17.23
CA LYS A 392 4.32 -9.65 16.29
C LYS A 392 3.73 -8.42 16.97
N ASN A 393 2.78 -8.62 17.88
CA ASN A 393 2.04 -7.54 18.52
C ASN A 393 2.61 -7.12 19.90
N HIS A 394 3.83 -7.58 20.25
CA HIS A 394 4.42 -7.28 21.56
C HIS A 394 4.59 -5.78 21.84
N TYR A 395 4.76 -4.96 20.81
CA TYR A 395 4.86 -3.51 20.93
C TYR A 395 3.65 -2.85 21.62
N TRP A 396 2.45 -3.47 21.56
CA TRP A 396 1.27 -2.97 22.26
C TRP A 396 1.41 -3.04 23.79
N LEU A 397 2.04 -4.09 24.30
CA LEU A 397 2.36 -4.17 25.74
C LEU A 397 3.30 -3.05 26.16
N GLU A 398 4.31 -2.76 25.36
CA GLU A 398 5.22 -1.64 25.63
C GLU A 398 4.51 -0.28 25.52
N ALA A 399 3.62 -0.10 24.56
CA ALA A 399 2.84 1.12 24.42
C ALA A 399 1.96 1.35 25.65
N ASN A 400 1.27 0.32 26.15
CA ASN A 400 0.49 0.39 27.38
C ASN A 400 1.38 0.77 28.58
N GLN A 401 2.54 0.14 28.75
CA GLN A 401 3.45 0.43 29.86
C GLN A 401 4.02 1.86 29.84
N LYS A 402 4.14 2.46 28.66
CA LYS A 402 4.69 3.82 28.47
C LYS A 402 3.59 4.91 28.43
N GLY A 403 2.38 4.56 28.00
CA GLY A 403 1.34 5.53 27.61
C GLY A 403 0.44 6.06 28.75
N GLY A 404 0.41 5.40 29.90
CA GLY A 404 -0.45 5.80 31.05
C GLY A 404 -1.94 5.57 30.86
N ILE A 405 -2.36 4.99 29.73
CA ILE A 405 -3.70 4.47 29.45
C ILE A 405 -3.52 3.03 29.00
N ASP A 406 -4.20 2.09 29.66
CA ASP A 406 -4.17 0.69 29.27
C ASP A 406 -5.20 0.45 28.15
N TYR A 407 -4.73 -0.07 27.03
CA TYR A 407 -5.56 -0.48 25.90
C TYR A 407 -5.71 -1.99 25.88
N ILE A 408 -6.88 -2.45 25.46
CA ILE A 408 -7.16 -3.84 25.13
C ILE A 408 -7.34 -3.94 23.64
N HIS A 409 -6.62 -4.87 23.03
CA HIS A 409 -6.66 -5.18 21.61
C HIS A 409 -7.43 -6.49 21.43
N ASP A 410 -8.48 -6.44 20.65
CA ASP A 410 -9.29 -7.60 20.29
C ASP A 410 -9.11 -7.87 18.78
N VAL A 411 -8.81 -9.11 18.43
CA VAL A 411 -8.62 -9.58 17.05
C VAL A 411 -9.60 -10.73 16.80
N ASP A 412 -10.51 -10.53 15.85
CA ASP A 412 -11.47 -11.55 15.40
C ASP A 412 -11.08 -12.07 14.02
N VAL A 413 -10.48 -13.26 13.95
CA VAL A 413 -10.05 -13.91 12.70
C VAL A 413 -11.24 -14.65 12.08
N ASP A 414 -11.64 -14.25 10.89
CA ASP A 414 -12.82 -14.79 10.18
C ASP A 414 -12.49 -15.55 8.89
N ASN A 415 -11.29 -15.35 8.35
CA ASN A 415 -10.86 -16.03 7.15
C ASN A 415 -9.36 -16.35 7.16
N VAL A 416 -9.00 -17.54 6.69
CA VAL A 416 -7.61 -17.97 6.45
C VAL A 416 -7.48 -18.34 4.98
N ARG A 417 -6.55 -17.69 4.27
CA ARG A 417 -6.40 -17.88 2.83
C ARG A 417 -5.01 -18.35 2.46
N LEU A 418 -4.95 -19.32 1.58
CA LEU A 418 -3.70 -19.68 0.92
C LEU A 418 -3.54 -18.79 -0.32
N ASN A 419 -2.49 -18.00 -0.33
CA ASN A 419 -2.20 -17.01 -1.37
C ASN A 419 -0.74 -17.08 -1.82
N LEU A 420 -0.37 -16.29 -2.81
CA LEU A 420 1.03 -16.00 -3.14
C LEU A 420 1.41 -14.60 -2.65
N MET A 421 2.64 -14.47 -2.22
CA MET A 421 3.22 -13.19 -1.85
C MET A 421 4.64 -13.08 -2.40
N ARG A 422 5.05 -11.88 -2.81
CA ARG A 422 6.45 -11.60 -3.09
C ARG A 422 7.20 -11.31 -1.80
N ILE A 423 8.28 -12.04 -1.57
CA ILE A 423 9.28 -11.75 -0.54
C ILE A 423 10.46 -11.07 -1.23
N ARG A 424 10.95 -9.98 -0.69
CA ARG A 424 12.11 -9.25 -1.19
C ARG A 424 13.40 -10.02 -0.84
N ASP A 425 14.41 -9.95 -1.71
CA ASP A 425 15.77 -10.40 -1.38
C ASP A 425 16.46 -9.42 -0.44
N LYS A 426 17.10 -9.92 0.59
CA LYS A 426 17.78 -9.06 1.59
C LYS A 426 19.00 -8.33 1.03
N ASN A 427 19.58 -8.79 -0.06
CA ASN A 427 20.76 -8.22 -0.68
C ASN A 427 20.44 -7.37 -1.92
N SER A 428 19.16 -7.27 -2.30
CA SER A 428 18.71 -6.59 -3.51
C SER A 428 17.40 -5.85 -3.30
N LEU A 429 17.32 -4.62 -3.78
CA LEU A 429 16.08 -3.82 -3.81
C LEU A 429 15.24 -4.07 -5.07
N SER A 430 15.72 -4.96 -5.96
CA SER A 430 15.08 -5.23 -7.26
C SER A 430 14.83 -6.70 -7.53
N GLU A 431 15.15 -7.59 -6.61
CA GLU A 431 14.94 -9.04 -6.74
C GLU A 431 14.03 -9.55 -5.64
N GLY A 432 13.20 -10.53 -5.96
CA GLY A 432 12.27 -11.13 -5.00
C GLY A 432 11.84 -12.52 -5.41
N THR A 433 11.31 -13.24 -4.43
CA THR A 433 10.76 -14.59 -4.61
C THR A 433 9.28 -14.57 -4.29
N ILE A 434 8.47 -15.11 -5.19
CA ILE A 434 7.04 -15.35 -4.97
C ILE A 434 6.89 -16.71 -4.33
N VAL A 435 6.30 -16.73 -3.14
CA VAL A 435 6.11 -17.94 -2.33
C VAL A 435 4.65 -18.08 -1.92
N PRO A 436 4.17 -19.30 -1.68
CA PRO A 436 2.88 -19.53 -1.06
C PRO A 436 2.90 -19.10 0.41
N VAL A 437 1.82 -18.45 0.83
CA VAL A 437 1.64 -17.96 2.20
C VAL A 437 0.24 -18.25 2.72
N TRP A 438 0.14 -18.43 4.02
CA TRP A 438 -1.13 -18.43 4.73
C TRP A 438 -1.39 -17.05 5.30
N ASP A 439 -2.42 -16.37 4.81
CA ASP A 439 -2.90 -15.08 5.30
C ASP A 439 -4.07 -15.27 6.24
N PHE A 440 -3.92 -14.80 7.46
CA PHE A 440 -4.98 -14.77 8.47
C PHE A 440 -5.64 -13.40 8.44
N TRP A 441 -6.89 -13.35 8.03
CA TRP A 441 -7.69 -12.14 7.91
C TRP A 441 -8.60 -11.97 9.10
N GLY A 442 -8.76 -10.76 9.58
CA GLY A 442 -9.64 -10.50 10.71
C GLY A 442 -9.86 -9.03 10.98
N VAL A 443 -10.77 -8.78 11.90
CA VAL A 443 -11.06 -7.45 12.42
C VAL A 443 -10.17 -7.20 13.63
N CYS A 444 -9.36 -6.15 13.58
CA CYS A 444 -8.60 -5.63 14.71
C CYS A 444 -9.34 -4.44 15.31
N SER A 445 -9.59 -4.46 16.59
CA SER A 445 -10.18 -3.35 17.33
C SER A 445 -9.39 -3.02 18.59
N MET A 446 -9.47 -1.78 19.03
CA MET A 446 -8.77 -1.30 20.22
C MET A 446 -9.73 -0.50 21.08
N ARG A 447 -9.72 -0.78 22.38
CA ARG A 447 -10.53 -0.06 23.36
C ARG A 447 -9.72 0.27 24.61
N ALA A 448 -10.06 1.36 25.31
CA ALA A 448 -9.48 1.61 26.62
C ALA A 448 -9.96 0.58 27.63
N ALA A 449 -9.07 0.10 28.50
CA ALA A 449 -9.42 -0.80 29.60
C ALA A 449 -10.28 -0.10 30.66
N ASP A 450 -10.08 1.21 30.87
CA ASP A 450 -10.88 2.05 31.78
C ASP A 450 -11.95 2.82 31.00
N ASP A 451 -13.22 2.63 31.36
CA ASP A 451 -14.37 3.33 30.77
C ASP A 451 -14.27 4.85 30.82
N ALA A 452 -13.48 5.42 31.75
CA ALA A 452 -13.25 6.85 31.86
C ALA A 452 -12.55 7.47 30.64
N TYR A 453 -11.87 6.66 29.84
CA TYR A 453 -11.12 7.08 28.64
C TYR A 453 -11.76 6.61 27.33
N ARG A 454 -12.93 5.95 27.40
CA ARG A 454 -13.60 5.38 26.22
C ARG A 454 -13.86 6.39 25.11
N ASP A 455 -14.22 7.63 25.45
CA ASP A 455 -14.55 8.68 24.49
C ASP A 455 -13.28 9.44 23.96
N THR A 456 -12.11 9.14 24.51
CA THR A 456 -10.85 9.79 24.13
C THR A 456 -9.96 8.93 23.24
N VAL A 457 -10.35 7.67 23.04
CA VAL A 457 -9.60 6.68 22.27
C VAL A 457 -10.21 6.54 20.88
N PHE A 458 -9.36 6.24 19.90
CA PHE A 458 -9.80 5.86 18.56
C PHE A 458 -10.72 4.61 18.68
N ASP A 459 -12.02 4.83 18.51
CA ASP A 459 -13.03 3.77 18.53
C ASP A 459 -13.32 3.29 17.11
N GLY A 460 -12.30 2.76 16.47
CA GLY A 460 -12.37 2.20 15.13
C GLY A 460 -11.87 0.76 15.11
N SER A 461 -12.17 0.08 14.04
CA SER A 461 -11.63 -1.25 13.76
C SER A 461 -11.03 -1.30 12.36
N TYR A 462 -10.10 -2.25 12.17
CA TYR A 462 -9.47 -2.50 10.89
C TYR A 462 -9.76 -3.93 10.47
N TYR A 463 -10.18 -4.15 9.23
CA TYR A 463 -10.20 -5.47 8.62
C TYR A 463 -8.95 -5.61 7.77
N GLU A 464 -8.06 -6.51 8.17
CA GLU A 464 -6.75 -6.63 7.56
C GLU A 464 -6.17 -8.07 7.67
N ILE A 465 -5.01 -8.27 7.07
CA ILE A 465 -4.21 -9.48 7.32
C ILE A 465 -3.48 -9.29 8.64
N VAL A 466 -3.95 -9.97 9.68
CA VAL A 466 -3.40 -9.87 11.03
C VAL A 466 -2.07 -10.61 11.18
N LEU A 467 -1.85 -11.68 10.40
CA LEU A 467 -0.59 -12.41 10.31
C LEU A 467 -0.44 -13.09 8.96
N THR A 468 0.77 -13.08 8.42
CA THR A 468 1.15 -13.85 7.22
C THR A 468 2.24 -14.85 7.61
N ILE A 469 2.07 -16.11 7.22
CA ILE A 469 3.02 -17.19 7.47
C ILE A 469 3.42 -17.83 6.14
N ASN A 470 4.73 -17.93 5.88
CA ASN A 470 5.26 -18.66 4.73
C ASN A 470 4.83 -20.13 4.81
N ALA A 471 4.12 -20.59 3.81
CA ALA A 471 3.58 -21.95 3.78
C ALA A 471 4.65 -23.04 3.52
N ILE A 472 5.88 -22.66 3.16
CA ILE A 472 6.99 -23.57 2.89
C ILE A 472 7.75 -23.92 4.17
N ASP A 473 8.10 -22.90 4.96
CA ASP A 473 9.03 -23.04 6.08
C ASP A 473 8.51 -22.47 7.42
N GLY A 474 7.29 -21.96 7.45
CA GLY A 474 6.63 -21.45 8.65
C GLY A 474 7.17 -20.10 9.17
N THR A 475 8.02 -19.41 8.43
CA THR A 475 8.46 -18.09 8.84
C THR A 475 7.33 -17.08 8.77
N VAL A 476 7.28 -16.18 9.77
CA VAL A 476 6.36 -15.06 9.77
C VAL A 476 6.89 -13.99 8.83
N ILE A 477 6.00 -13.41 8.07
CA ILE A 477 6.31 -12.36 7.11
C ILE A 477 5.65 -11.06 7.56
N ASP A 478 6.42 -9.99 7.60
CA ASP A 478 5.90 -8.64 7.72
C ASP A 478 5.64 -8.07 6.32
N ARG A 479 4.36 -7.86 6.02
CA ARG A 479 3.95 -7.37 4.70
C ARG A 479 4.36 -5.93 4.43
N GLU A 480 4.54 -5.11 5.47
CA GLU A 480 5.01 -3.74 5.34
C GLU A 480 6.50 -3.70 4.99
N LEU A 481 7.27 -4.61 5.56
CA LEU A 481 8.71 -4.75 5.26
C LEU A 481 8.96 -5.56 3.98
N GLY A 482 8.00 -6.39 3.55
CA GLY A 482 8.11 -7.23 2.36
C GLY A 482 8.95 -8.50 2.55
N TYR A 483 9.21 -8.91 3.78
CA TYR A 483 9.97 -10.13 4.11
C TYR A 483 9.55 -10.73 5.45
#